data_81ff297978daba8a2d32f621357953e1
#
_entry.id   81ff297978daba8a2d32f621357953e1
#
_cell.length_a   1.000
_cell.length_b   1.000
_cell.length_c   1.000
_cell.angle_alpha   90.00
_cell.angle_beta   90.00
_cell.angle_gamma   90.00
#
_symmetry.space_group_name_H-M   'P 1'
#
loop_
_entity.id
_entity.type
_entity.pdbx_description
1 polymer ?
#
loop_
_entity_poly.entity_id
_entity_poly.type
_entity_poly.pdbx_seq_one_letter_code
_entity_poly.pdbx_strand_id
1 'polypeptide(L)'
;SFCNDRQKARISLSKVLEQNKQFGIGMNNELSAVTFGFYAAEELTAADGSVIPADGLIEILSLDENGKAVLKSDVPFGSYYVKEISTDSHYILSDEKYPVTFAYAGQEIPVVELAVNDGKSITNEMIYGEIYGMKKDEDGKALAGATIGLFLTDGTEPILTTVSAEDGSFSFADIPYGEYVVREIAAPEGYVMDDTPYTVKVDQNGAVVEIEITNKLIRGSVQLTKVDKDYPDHHLSGAVFEVYRGGKLVGQMEELSDGVYKLDDLPYGDYTLKETEAPKGFFLDEKTYSFSIKEDGKTVVVENEAGKGFVNQAQTGGIRIEKTSDDGVLKGFTFRVEGTDITGNAFSKDFVTDEKGQIHIEGLRIGDYVISEVSNKANEKYELPANVTVTVHEGKTVVAKFHNKLKPVTDIPKTGDTTNMPLWAALAGISAIGAGAAAFFTFRKKKEVGKHER
;
A
#
# COMPACT_ATOMS: atom_id res chain seq x y z
N SER A 1 -85.20 -47.87 -21.17
CA SER A 1 -84.45 -46.65 -21.46
C SER A 1 -82.97 -47.00 -21.49
N PHE A 2 -82.42 -47.12 -22.68
CA PHE A 2 -80.95 -47.27 -22.84
C PHE A 2 -80.38 -45.89 -22.74
N CYS A 3 -79.68 -45.59 -21.67
CA CYS A 3 -78.93 -44.39 -21.56
C CYS A 3 -77.60 -44.67 -22.28
N ASN A 4 -77.52 -44.11 -23.51
CA ASN A 4 -76.31 -44.22 -24.29
C ASN A 4 -75.40 -43.05 -23.82
N ASP A 5 -74.69 -43.21 -22.71
CA ASP A 5 -73.75 -42.19 -22.28
C ASP A 5 -72.60 -42.12 -23.30
N ARG A 6 -72.29 -40.90 -23.77
CA ARG A 6 -71.17 -40.63 -24.68
C ARG A 6 -69.86 -41.03 -23.99
N GLN A 7 -68.97 -41.76 -24.70
CA GLN A 7 -67.61 -42.03 -24.22
C GLN A 7 -66.86 -40.71 -23.98
N LYS A 8 -66.22 -40.62 -22.83
CA LYS A 8 -65.42 -39.44 -22.39
C LYS A 8 -63.94 -39.71 -22.50
N ALA A 9 -63.17 -38.68 -22.74
CA ALA A 9 -61.73 -38.71 -22.64
C ALA A 9 -61.29 -38.19 -21.26
N ARG A 10 -60.28 -38.84 -20.68
CA ARG A 10 -59.51 -38.32 -19.57
C ARG A 10 -58.09 -38.14 -20.05
N ILE A 11 -57.73 -36.87 -20.37
CA ILE A 11 -56.42 -36.53 -20.94
C ILE A 11 -55.56 -35.96 -19.83
N SER A 12 -54.40 -36.56 -19.61
CA SER A 12 -53.45 -36.17 -18.54
C SER A 12 -52.04 -35.95 -19.08
N LEU A 13 -51.34 -35.06 -18.46
CA LEU A 13 -49.91 -34.83 -18.69
C LEU A 13 -49.13 -34.79 -17.39
N SER A 14 -47.82 -35.00 -17.51
CA SER A 14 -46.84 -34.83 -16.39
C SER A 14 -45.70 -33.92 -16.87
N LYS A 15 -45.32 -33.00 -16.03
CA LYS A 15 -44.22 -32.05 -16.22
C LYS A 15 -43.20 -32.19 -15.12
N VAL A 16 -41.92 -32.12 -15.49
CA VAL A 16 -40.80 -32.05 -14.58
C VAL A 16 -39.86 -30.94 -15.04
N LEU A 17 -39.36 -30.14 -14.15
CA LEU A 17 -38.34 -29.14 -14.39
C LEU A 17 -36.97 -29.68 -14.01
N GLU A 18 -35.96 -29.35 -14.79
CA GLU A 18 -34.56 -29.57 -14.41
C GLU A 18 -34.25 -28.82 -13.12
N GLN A 19 -33.41 -29.39 -12.27
CA GLN A 19 -33.02 -28.79 -10.97
C GLN A 19 -31.53 -28.48 -10.95
N ASN A 20 -31.20 -27.26 -10.55
CA ASN A 20 -29.84 -26.87 -10.22
C ASN A 20 -29.75 -26.51 -8.74
N LYS A 21 -29.31 -27.49 -7.92
CA LYS A 21 -29.26 -27.34 -6.46
C LYS A 21 -28.22 -26.29 -6.02
N GLN A 22 -27.15 -26.13 -6.78
CA GLN A 22 -26.07 -25.18 -6.46
C GLN A 22 -26.55 -23.74 -6.54
N PHE A 23 -27.42 -23.44 -7.50
CA PHE A 23 -28.03 -22.13 -7.70
C PHE A 23 -29.43 -22.00 -7.11
N GLY A 24 -29.98 -23.07 -6.51
CA GLY A 24 -31.29 -23.05 -5.88
C GLY A 24 -32.47 -23.03 -6.85
N ILE A 25 -32.28 -23.43 -8.13
CA ILE A 25 -33.30 -23.36 -9.20
C ILE A 25 -34.03 -24.70 -9.34
N GLY A 26 -35.32 -24.67 -9.60
CA GLY A 26 -36.19 -25.84 -9.76
C GLY A 26 -36.70 -26.41 -8.44
N MET A 27 -36.57 -25.69 -7.32
CA MET A 27 -36.95 -26.12 -5.97
C MET A 27 -37.87 -25.13 -5.25
N ASN A 28 -38.24 -24.02 -5.88
CA ASN A 28 -38.97 -22.90 -5.28
C ASN A 28 -40.38 -22.72 -5.91
N ASN A 29 -41.06 -23.83 -6.25
CA ASN A 29 -42.40 -23.82 -6.86
C ASN A 29 -42.46 -23.23 -8.29
N GLU A 30 -41.37 -23.29 -9.02
CA GLU A 30 -41.30 -22.82 -10.44
C GLU A 30 -42.30 -23.49 -11.36
N LEU A 31 -42.75 -24.75 -11.00
CA LEU A 31 -43.80 -25.44 -11.68
C LEU A 31 -45.13 -24.64 -11.78
N SER A 32 -45.39 -23.75 -10.81
CA SER A 32 -46.61 -22.93 -10.80
C SER A 32 -46.70 -21.93 -11.95
N ALA A 33 -45.56 -21.59 -12.55
CA ALA A 33 -45.50 -20.69 -13.72
C ALA A 33 -45.71 -21.43 -15.05
N VAL A 34 -45.74 -22.76 -15.04
CA VAL A 34 -45.88 -23.57 -16.24
C VAL A 34 -47.35 -23.83 -16.56
N THR A 35 -47.76 -23.48 -17.78
CA THR A 35 -49.10 -23.77 -18.26
C THR A 35 -49.04 -24.38 -19.65
N PHE A 36 -50.02 -25.23 -19.97
CA PHE A 36 -50.16 -25.83 -21.27
C PHE A 36 -51.49 -25.43 -21.88
N GLY A 37 -51.55 -25.26 -23.21
CA GLY A 37 -52.76 -25.15 -23.98
C GLY A 37 -53.12 -26.52 -24.55
N PHE A 38 -54.40 -26.86 -24.49
CA PHE A 38 -54.98 -27.98 -25.19
C PHE A 38 -55.73 -27.45 -26.41
N TYR A 39 -55.37 -27.92 -27.59
CA TYR A 39 -55.78 -27.38 -28.87
C TYR A 39 -56.38 -28.44 -29.75
N ALA A 40 -57.37 -28.06 -30.60
CA ALA A 40 -57.83 -28.91 -31.71
C ALA A 40 -56.73 -28.97 -32.78
N ALA A 41 -56.34 -30.13 -33.28
CA ALA A 41 -55.39 -30.28 -34.35
C ALA A 41 -56.03 -30.10 -35.76
N GLU A 42 -57.35 -30.25 -35.82
CA GLU A 42 -58.19 -30.14 -36.99
C GLU A 42 -59.53 -29.46 -36.64
N GLU A 43 -60.30 -29.06 -37.60
CA GLU A 43 -61.65 -28.58 -37.34
C GLU A 43 -62.55 -29.70 -36.84
N LEU A 44 -63.15 -29.47 -35.67
CA LEU A 44 -63.98 -30.46 -34.97
C LEU A 44 -65.43 -29.94 -34.81
N THR A 45 -66.42 -30.79 -35.01
CA THR A 45 -67.82 -30.46 -34.72
C THR A 45 -68.25 -31.14 -33.44
N ALA A 46 -68.68 -30.36 -32.46
CA ALA A 46 -69.26 -30.88 -31.21
C ALA A 46 -70.67 -31.44 -31.38
N ALA A 47 -71.16 -32.21 -30.39
CA ALA A 47 -72.46 -32.86 -30.49
C ALA A 47 -73.65 -31.88 -30.57
N ASP A 48 -73.50 -30.64 -30.13
CA ASP A 48 -74.49 -29.57 -30.20
C ASP A 48 -74.41 -28.77 -31.51
N GLY A 49 -73.47 -29.18 -32.40
CA GLY A 49 -73.30 -28.54 -33.71
C GLY A 49 -72.34 -27.34 -33.69
N SER A 50 -71.76 -27.02 -32.53
CA SER A 50 -70.69 -25.99 -32.44
C SER A 50 -69.43 -26.49 -33.11
N VAL A 51 -68.67 -25.55 -33.76
CA VAL A 51 -67.43 -25.86 -34.47
C VAL A 51 -66.24 -25.34 -33.65
N ILE A 52 -65.28 -26.21 -33.45
CA ILE A 52 -63.95 -25.84 -32.90
C ILE A 52 -62.99 -25.78 -34.09
N PRO A 53 -62.43 -24.63 -34.39
CA PRO A 53 -61.57 -24.50 -35.58
C PRO A 53 -60.20 -25.21 -35.31
N ALA A 54 -59.52 -25.59 -36.37
CA ALA A 54 -58.16 -26.09 -36.27
C ALA A 54 -57.25 -25.04 -35.58
N ASP A 55 -56.34 -25.50 -34.74
CA ASP A 55 -55.49 -24.70 -33.84
C ASP A 55 -56.29 -23.87 -32.79
N GLY A 56 -57.60 -24.16 -32.62
CA GLY A 56 -58.46 -23.54 -31.59
C GLY A 56 -58.04 -23.99 -30.18
N LEU A 57 -57.74 -23.02 -29.30
CA LEU A 57 -57.47 -23.28 -27.88
C LEU A 57 -58.79 -23.72 -27.18
N ILE A 58 -58.78 -24.89 -26.58
CA ILE A 58 -59.97 -25.46 -25.89
C ILE A 58 -59.88 -25.19 -24.39
N GLU A 59 -58.69 -25.44 -23.77
CA GLU A 59 -58.48 -25.26 -22.34
C GLU A 59 -57.02 -24.91 -22.03
N ILE A 60 -56.81 -24.08 -21.00
CA ILE A 60 -55.52 -23.87 -20.40
C ILE A 60 -55.36 -24.82 -19.22
N LEU A 61 -54.35 -25.68 -19.29
CA LEU A 61 -54.03 -26.66 -18.28
C LEU A 61 -53.00 -26.09 -17.32
N SER A 62 -53.36 -25.94 -16.03
CA SER A 62 -52.42 -25.59 -14.96
C SER A 62 -51.97 -26.86 -14.25
N LEU A 63 -50.73 -26.89 -13.81
CA LEU A 63 -50.12 -28.03 -13.09
C LEU A 63 -50.52 -28.00 -11.62
N ASP A 64 -50.67 -29.18 -11.01
CA ASP A 64 -50.66 -29.32 -9.56
C ASP A 64 -49.23 -29.29 -9.00
N GLU A 65 -49.09 -29.35 -7.66
CA GLU A 65 -47.83 -29.36 -6.96
C GLU A 65 -46.89 -30.52 -7.34
N ASN A 66 -47.45 -31.59 -7.96
CA ASN A 66 -46.68 -32.75 -8.43
C ASN A 66 -46.37 -32.67 -9.94
N GLY A 67 -46.65 -31.54 -10.57
CA GLY A 67 -46.42 -31.33 -12.00
C GLY A 67 -47.41 -32.06 -12.90
N LYS A 68 -48.65 -32.38 -12.41
CA LYS A 68 -49.66 -33.05 -13.21
C LYS A 68 -50.81 -32.12 -13.57
N ALA A 69 -51.34 -32.30 -14.79
CA ALA A 69 -52.59 -31.69 -15.20
C ALA A 69 -53.51 -32.69 -15.85
N VAL A 70 -54.80 -32.44 -15.70
CA VAL A 70 -55.86 -33.26 -16.31
C VAL A 70 -56.84 -32.32 -16.97
N LEU A 71 -57.20 -32.59 -18.23
CA LEU A 71 -58.23 -31.86 -18.96
C LEU A 71 -59.59 -31.99 -18.24
N LYS A 72 -60.28 -30.87 -18.05
CA LYS A 72 -61.59 -30.79 -17.44
C LYS A 72 -62.72 -30.74 -18.46
N SER A 73 -62.41 -30.18 -19.65
CA SER A 73 -63.36 -30.02 -20.76
C SER A 73 -63.75 -31.38 -21.35
N ASP A 74 -65.03 -31.54 -21.64
CA ASP A 74 -65.55 -32.69 -22.39
C ASP A 74 -65.39 -32.41 -23.87
N VAL A 75 -64.65 -33.27 -24.58
CA VAL A 75 -64.27 -33.03 -25.99
C VAL A 75 -64.83 -34.12 -26.90
N PRO A 76 -65.17 -33.84 -28.19
CA PRO A 76 -65.58 -34.83 -29.18
C PRO A 76 -64.43 -35.77 -29.58
N PHE A 77 -64.74 -36.86 -30.28
CA PHE A 77 -63.68 -37.64 -30.94
C PHE A 77 -62.97 -36.78 -31.99
N GLY A 78 -61.67 -36.91 -32.06
CA GLY A 78 -60.84 -36.11 -32.98
C GLY A 78 -59.38 -36.11 -32.60
N SER A 79 -58.60 -35.29 -33.34
CA SER A 79 -57.17 -35.09 -33.13
C SER A 79 -56.95 -33.78 -32.42
N TYR A 80 -56.07 -33.81 -31.44
CA TYR A 80 -55.69 -32.71 -30.54
C TYR A 80 -54.19 -32.63 -30.40
N TYR A 81 -53.71 -31.56 -29.82
CA TYR A 81 -52.35 -31.46 -29.32
C TYR A 81 -52.27 -30.60 -28.06
N VAL A 82 -51.30 -30.89 -27.26
CA VAL A 82 -50.91 -30.06 -26.11
C VAL A 82 -49.62 -29.31 -26.47
N LYS A 83 -49.58 -28.01 -26.17
CA LYS A 83 -48.39 -27.18 -26.33
C LYS A 83 -48.17 -26.34 -25.06
N GLU A 84 -46.94 -26.14 -24.65
CA GLU A 84 -46.61 -25.24 -23.56
C GLU A 84 -46.90 -23.79 -23.94
N ILE A 85 -47.60 -23.02 -23.08
CA ILE A 85 -47.92 -21.61 -23.27
C ILE A 85 -46.99 -20.70 -22.49
N SER A 86 -46.66 -21.12 -21.24
CA SER A 86 -45.75 -20.39 -20.36
C SER A 86 -44.89 -21.34 -19.58
N THR A 87 -43.70 -20.88 -19.24
CA THR A 87 -42.79 -21.55 -18.30
C THR A 87 -42.16 -20.51 -17.36
N ASP A 88 -41.46 -20.93 -16.35
CA ASP A 88 -40.66 -20.05 -15.48
C ASP A 88 -39.48 -19.48 -16.26
N SER A 89 -39.04 -18.27 -15.89
CA SER A 89 -37.98 -17.52 -16.59
C SER A 89 -36.62 -18.22 -16.67
N HIS A 90 -36.35 -19.18 -15.78
CA HIS A 90 -35.11 -19.97 -15.80
C HIS A 90 -35.05 -21.01 -16.90
N TYR A 91 -36.17 -21.25 -17.62
CA TYR A 91 -36.30 -22.33 -18.60
C TYR A 91 -36.65 -21.84 -19.98
N ILE A 92 -36.24 -22.60 -20.98
CA ILE A 92 -36.61 -22.38 -22.38
C ILE A 92 -38.03 -22.84 -22.57
N LEU A 93 -38.93 -21.93 -23.06
CA LEU A 93 -40.28 -22.27 -23.43
C LEU A 93 -40.25 -23.24 -24.62
N SER A 94 -40.89 -24.40 -24.48
CA SER A 94 -40.97 -25.40 -25.55
C SER A 94 -42.04 -25.07 -26.60
N ASP A 95 -41.64 -25.11 -27.87
CA ASP A 95 -42.55 -24.98 -28.96
C ASP A 95 -43.13 -26.32 -29.47
N GLU A 96 -42.79 -27.42 -28.78
CA GLU A 96 -43.19 -28.77 -29.15
C GLU A 96 -44.72 -28.96 -29.03
N LYS A 97 -45.32 -29.60 -30.05
CA LYS A 97 -46.72 -29.99 -30.05
C LYS A 97 -46.79 -31.50 -29.73
N TYR A 98 -47.46 -31.84 -28.63
CA TYR A 98 -47.65 -33.22 -28.20
C TYR A 98 -49.01 -33.70 -28.70
N PRO A 99 -49.09 -34.59 -29.71
CA PRO A 99 -50.35 -35.04 -30.32
C PRO A 99 -51.14 -35.97 -29.34
N VAL A 100 -52.43 -35.82 -29.35
CA VAL A 100 -53.37 -36.66 -28.59
C VAL A 100 -54.54 -36.98 -29.51
N THR A 101 -54.89 -38.27 -29.68
CA THR A 101 -56.02 -38.70 -30.48
C THR A 101 -57.07 -39.35 -29.58
N PHE A 102 -58.25 -38.78 -29.54
CA PHE A 102 -59.41 -39.36 -28.90
C PHE A 102 -60.27 -40.09 -29.91
N ALA A 103 -60.22 -41.40 -29.92
CA ALA A 103 -60.98 -42.29 -30.81
C ALA A 103 -61.89 -43.22 -30.01
N TYR A 104 -62.90 -43.75 -30.67
CA TYR A 104 -63.80 -44.74 -30.04
C TYR A 104 -63.02 -45.99 -29.63
N ALA A 105 -63.16 -46.38 -28.36
CA ALA A 105 -62.41 -47.48 -27.76
C ALA A 105 -63.27 -48.75 -27.43
N GLY A 106 -64.52 -48.79 -27.86
CA GLY A 106 -65.42 -49.89 -27.60
C GLY A 106 -66.51 -49.58 -26.56
N GLN A 107 -67.65 -50.29 -26.64
CA GLN A 107 -68.86 -50.02 -25.81
C GLN A 107 -68.68 -50.21 -24.28
N GLU A 108 -67.70 -51.03 -23.88
CA GLU A 108 -67.47 -51.36 -22.47
C GLU A 108 -66.53 -50.34 -21.76
N ILE A 109 -66.04 -49.35 -22.50
CA ILE A 109 -65.11 -48.36 -21.97
C ILE A 109 -65.81 -46.99 -21.87
N PRO A 110 -66.30 -46.57 -20.71
CA PRO A 110 -66.97 -45.30 -20.55
C PRO A 110 -66.03 -44.08 -20.59
N VAL A 111 -64.81 -44.30 -20.15
CA VAL A 111 -63.73 -43.25 -20.12
C VAL A 111 -62.47 -43.80 -20.76
N VAL A 112 -61.97 -43.10 -21.77
CA VAL A 112 -60.70 -43.41 -22.43
C VAL A 112 -59.60 -42.61 -21.75
N GLU A 113 -58.66 -43.27 -21.10
CA GLU A 113 -57.47 -42.68 -20.46
C GLU A 113 -56.43 -42.42 -21.55
N LEU A 114 -56.06 -41.15 -21.73
CA LEU A 114 -55.08 -40.69 -22.71
C LEU A 114 -53.97 -39.92 -22.00
N ALA A 115 -52.78 -40.42 -22.12
CA ALA A 115 -51.62 -39.76 -21.57
C ALA A 115 -50.84 -38.98 -22.64
N VAL A 116 -50.63 -37.69 -22.44
CA VAL A 116 -49.80 -36.86 -23.31
C VAL A 116 -48.35 -37.37 -23.25
N ASN A 117 -47.62 -37.30 -24.37
CA ASN A 117 -46.23 -37.74 -24.50
C ASN A 117 -46.00 -39.22 -24.10
N ASP A 118 -46.94 -40.10 -24.48
CA ASP A 118 -46.94 -41.52 -24.14
C ASP A 118 -46.79 -41.78 -22.61
N GLY A 119 -47.28 -40.87 -21.79
CA GLY A 119 -47.18 -40.94 -20.32
C GLY A 119 -45.80 -40.55 -19.78
N LYS A 120 -44.87 -40.17 -20.59
CA LYS A 120 -43.57 -39.63 -20.14
C LYS A 120 -43.71 -38.17 -19.72
N SER A 121 -42.93 -37.80 -18.70
CA SER A 121 -42.90 -36.41 -18.27
C SER A 121 -42.33 -35.50 -19.37
N ILE A 122 -42.97 -34.36 -19.57
CA ILE A 122 -42.44 -33.28 -20.42
C ILE A 122 -41.40 -32.53 -19.60
N THR A 123 -40.24 -32.22 -20.22
CA THR A 123 -39.14 -31.49 -19.57
C THR A 123 -38.89 -30.17 -20.29
N ASN A 124 -38.37 -29.16 -19.56
CA ASN A 124 -37.79 -27.97 -20.20
C ASN A 124 -36.27 -27.96 -19.91
N GLU A 125 -35.55 -27.48 -20.88
CA GLU A 125 -34.14 -27.19 -20.73
C GLU A 125 -33.97 -25.87 -19.97
N MET A 126 -32.99 -25.83 -19.06
CA MET A 126 -32.64 -24.61 -18.33
C MET A 126 -31.89 -23.65 -19.26
N ILE A 127 -32.07 -22.36 -19.05
CA ILE A 127 -31.28 -21.31 -19.72
C ILE A 127 -29.92 -21.24 -19.00
N TYR A 128 -28.85 -21.37 -19.78
CA TYR A 128 -27.47 -21.22 -19.32
C TYR A 128 -26.73 -20.18 -20.15
N GLY A 129 -25.76 -19.50 -19.54
CA GLY A 129 -24.83 -18.60 -20.19
C GLY A 129 -23.44 -18.78 -19.63
N GLU A 130 -22.53 -17.94 -20.08
CA GLU A 130 -21.16 -17.84 -19.60
C GLU A 130 -20.89 -16.41 -19.11
N ILE A 131 -20.14 -16.29 -18.03
CA ILE A 131 -19.55 -15.01 -17.60
C ILE A 131 -18.07 -15.10 -17.94
N TYR A 132 -17.61 -14.26 -18.87
CA TYR A 132 -16.22 -14.16 -19.30
C TYR A 132 -15.62 -12.85 -18.82
N GLY A 133 -14.42 -12.87 -18.27
CA GLY A 133 -13.78 -11.68 -17.76
C GLY A 133 -12.31 -11.54 -18.12
N MET A 134 -11.85 -10.30 -18.08
CA MET A 134 -10.44 -9.95 -18.24
C MET A 134 -9.93 -9.27 -17.00
N LYS A 135 -8.85 -9.79 -16.45
CA LYS A 135 -8.10 -9.21 -15.32
C LYS A 135 -6.89 -8.44 -15.84
N LYS A 136 -6.80 -7.16 -15.48
CA LYS A 136 -5.74 -6.26 -15.95
C LYS A 136 -5.17 -5.43 -14.79
N ASP A 137 -3.98 -4.85 -15.00
CA ASP A 137 -3.48 -3.78 -14.16
C ASP A 137 -3.93 -2.40 -14.67
N GLU A 138 -3.54 -1.35 -13.94
CA GLU A 138 -3.86 0.05 -14.27
C GLU A 138 -3.27 0.51 -15.62
N ASP A 139 -2.26 -0.18 -16.14
CA ASP A 139 -1.64 0.08 -17.45
C ASP A 139 -2.28 -0.76 -18.57
N GLY A 140 -3.31 -1.56 -18.25
CA GLY A 140 -4.01 -2.44 -19.20
C GLY A 140 -3.29 -3.76 -19.47
N LYS A 141 -2.24 -4.09 -18.74
CA LYS A 141 -1.53 -5.35 -18.86
C LYS A 141 -2.32 -6.48 -18.19
N ALA A 142 -2.38 -7.63 -18.85
CA ALA A 142 -3.01 -8.84 -18.32
C ALA A 142 -2.40 -9.27 -16.97
N LEU A 143 -3.26 -9.65 -16.02
CA LEU A 143 -2.88 -10.14 -14.70
C LEU A 143 -3.33 -11.58 -14.46
N ALA A 144 -2.37 -12.46 -14.25
CA ALA A 144 -2.59 -13.84 -13.82
C ALA A 144 -2.68 -13.95 -12.29
N GLY A 145 -3.36 -14.98 -11.81
CA GLY A 145 -3.33 -15.40 -10.42
C GLY A 145 -4.31 -14.67 -9.48
N ALA A 146 -5.17 -13.79 -10.01
CA ALA A 146 -6.29 -13.27 -9.25
C ALA A 146 -7.34 -14.35 -9.00
N THR A 147 -7.83 -14.50 -7.78
CA THR A 147 -8.95 -15.38 -7.48
C THR A 147 -10.24 -14.59 -7.53
N ILE A 148 -11.16 -15.01 -8.42
CA ILE A 148 -12.44 -14.37 -8.67
C ILE A 148 -13.56 -15.28 -8.17
N GLY A 149 -14.54 -14.72 -7.47
CA GLY A 149 -15.72 -15.42 -6.97
C GLY A 149 -16.99 -14.97 -7.68
N LEU A 150 -17.86 -15.93 -7.95
CA LEU A 150 -19.25 -15.71 -8.36
C LEU A 150 -20.16 -15.90 -7.15
N PHE A 151 -21.05 -14.97 -6.87
CA PHE A 151 -21.94 -14.94 -5.71
C PHE A 151 -23.39 -14.78 -6.14
N LEU A 152 -24.33 -15.27 -5.34
CA LEU A 152 -25.72 -14.80 -5.38
C LEU A 152 -25.76 -13.31 -4.96
N THR A 153 -26.77 -12.58 -5.37
CA THR A 153 -26.90 -11.13 -5.12
C THR A 153 -26.84 -10.74 -3.66
N ASP A 154 -27.33 -11.60 -2.77
CA ASP A 154 -27.34 -11.44 -1.30
C ASP A 154 -26.37 -12.41 -0.59
N GLY A 155 -25.58 -13.18 -1.36
CA GLY A 155 -24.65 -14.18 -0.86
C GLY A 155 -23.35 -13.57 -0.32
N THR A 156 -22.89 -14.10 0.82
CA THR A 156 -21.59 -13.74 1.42
C THR A 156 -20.47 -14.70 1.01
N GLU A 157 -20.83 -15.93 0.63
CA GLU A 157 -19.88 -16.96 0.18
C GLU A 157 -19.98 -17.14 -1.34
N PRO A 158 -18.86 -17.39 -2.03
CA PRO A 158 -18.89 -17.62 -3.45
C PRO A 158 -19.52 -18.98 -3.78
N ILE A 159 -20.39 -19.02 -4.79
CA ILE A 159 -20.95 -20.26 -5.34
C ILE A 159 -19.89 -21.00 -6.16
N LEU A 160 -19.13 -20.21 -6.94
CA LEU A 160 -18.03 -20.69 -7.78
C LEU A 160 -16.82 -19.77 -7.61
N THR A 161 -15.65 -20.33 -7.85
CA THR A 161 -14.40 -19.57 -7.91
C THR A 161 -13.60 -19.97 -9.13
N THR A 162 -12.87 -19.01 -9.68
CA THR A 162 -11.92 -19.21 -10.77
C THR A 162 -10.65 -18.39 -10.52
N VAL A 163 -9.60 -18.68 -11.26
CA VAL A 163 -8.32 -17.94 -11.19
C VAL A 163 -8.00 -17.39 -12.57
N SER A 164 -7.58 -16.12 -12.65
CA SER A 164 -7.18 -15.52 -13.91
C SER A 164 -5.95 -16.19 -14.49
N ALA A 165 -5.99 -16.47 -15.79
CA ALA A 165 -4.92 -17.11 -16.55
C ALA A 165 -3.78 -16.13 -16.88
N GLU A 166 -2.72 -16.60 -17.53
CA GLU A 166 -1.55 -15.78 -17.92
C GLU A 166 -1.91 -14.62 -18.86
N ASP A 167 -2.94 -14.79 -19.69
CA ASP A 167 -3.48 -13.75 -20.56
C ASP A 167 -4.51 -12.83 -19.86
N GLY A 168 -4.74 -13.01 -18.56
CA GLY A 168 -5.69 -12.29 -17.75
C GLY A 168 -7.13 -12.78 -17.87
N SER A 169 -7.43 -13.76 -18.73
CA SER A 169 -8.79 -14.27 -18.90
C SER A 169 -9.25 -15.11 -17.71
N PHE A 170 -10.55 -15.05 -17.42
CA PHE A 170 -11.23 -15.95 -16.49
C PHE A 170 -12.66 -16.16 -16.95
N SER A 171 -13.28 -17.30 -16.60
CA SER A 171 -14.66 -17.54 -16.91
C SER A 171 -15.37 -18.40 -15.88
N PHE A 172 -16.72 -18.29 -15.91
CA PHE A 172 -17.67 -19.18 -15.26
C PHE A 172 -18.62 -19.69 -16.32
N ALA A 173 -18.53 -20.96 -16.66
CA ALA A 173 -19.38 -21.62 -17.62
C ALA A 173 -20.65 -22.20 -16.98
N ASP A 174 -21.65 -22.49 -17.80
CA ASP A 174 -22.91 -23.13 -17.41
C ASP A 174 -23.61 -22.41 -16.24
N ILE A 175 -23.62 -21.05 -16.32
CA ILE A 175 -24.30 -20.21 -15.34
C ILE A 175 -25.78 -20.11 -15.69
N PRO A 176 -26.69 -20.53 -14.80
CA PRO A 176 -28.13 -20.45 -15.07
C PRO A 176 -28.61 -19.01 -15.24
N TYR A 177 -29.79 -18.84 -15.86
CA TYR A 177 -30.49 -17.56 -15.85
C TYR A 177 -30.58 -16.96 -14.44
N GLY A 178 -30.23 -15.67 -14.30
CA GLY A 178 -30.27 -14.98 -13.02
C GLY A 178 -29.36 -13.75 -12.97
N GLU A 179 -29.41 -13.07 -11.85
CA GLU A 179 -28.49 -11.98 -11.50
C GLU A 179 -27.49 -12.48 -10.47
N TYR A 180 -26.23 -12.12 -10.68
CA TYR A 180 -25.11 -12.56 -9.87
C TYR A 180 -24.16 -11.41 -9.57
N VAL A 181 -23.30 -11.58 -8.60
CA VAL A 181 -22.23 -10.65 -8.29
C VAL A 181 -20.89 -11.35 -8.50
N VAL A 182 -20.02 -10.73 -9.30
CA VAL A 182 -18.62 -11.14 -9.45
C VAL A 182 -17.76 -10.23 -8.60
N ARG A 183 -16.87 -10.79 -7.79
CA ARG A 183 -15.90 -10.04 -6.97
C ARG A 183 -14.55 -10.73 -6.99
N GLU A 184 -13.50 -9.95 -6.91
CA GLU A 184 -12.18 -10.47 -6.57
C GLU A 184 -12.17 -10.92 -5.10
N ILE A 185 -11.60 -12.11 -4.83
CA ILE A 185 -11.46 -12.67 -3.49
C ILE A 185 -10.01 -12.54 -3.02
N ALA A 186 -9.06 -12.67 -3.96
CA ALA A 186 -7.65 -12.47 -3.71
C ALA A 186 -6.97 -11.86 -4.93
N ALA A 187 -6.24 -10.76 -4.71
CA ALA A 187 -5.43 -10.13 -5.75
C ALA A 187 -4.16 -10.93 -6.06
N PRO A 188 -3.59 -10.79 -7.26
CA PRO A 188 -2.25 -11.26 -7.53
C PRO A 188 -1.21 -10.60 -6.63
N GLU A 189 -0.10 -11.28 -6.38
CA GLU A 189 0.98 -10.74 -5.56
C GLU A 189 1.49 -9.40 -6.10
N GLY A 190 1.59 -8.40 -5.23
CA GLY A 190 2.04 -7.07 -5.56
C GLY A 190 0.93 -6.10 -5.98
N TYR A 191 -0.31 -6.53 -5.99
CA TYR A 191 -1.46 -5.69 -6.36
C TYR A 191 -2.42 -5.49 -5.19
N VAL A 192 -3.09 -4.34 -5.19
CA VAL A 192 -4.16 -4.02 -4.25
C VAL A 192 -5.42 -4.74 -4.69
N MET A 193 -6.07 -5.47 -3.77
CA MET A 193 -7.32 -6.14 -4.05
C MET A 193 -8.42 -5.14 -4.40
N ASP A 194 -9.16 -5.39 -5.50
CA ASP A 194 -10.38 -4.68 -5.86
C ASP A 194 -11.58 -5.48 -5.37
N ASP A 195 -12.17 -5.07 -4.26
CA ASP A 195 -13.36 -5.68 -3.67
C ASP A 195 -14.68 -5.15 -4.25
N THR A 196 -14.62 -4.37 -5.32
CA THR A 196 -15.80 -3.83 -6.01
C THR A 196 -16.73 -4.95 -6.48
N PRO A 197 -18.02 -4.92 -6.12
CA PRO A 197 -18.98 -5.89 -6.61
C PRO A 197 -19.44 -5.53 -8.04
N TYR A 198 -19.29 -6.44 -8.98
CA TYR A 198 -19.75 -6.31 -10.36
C TYR A 198 -21.02 -7.13 -10.53
N THR A 199 -22.17 -6.45 -10.68
CA THR A 199 -23.44 -7.13 -10.95
C THR A 199 -23.48 -7.55 -12.43
N VAL A 200 -23.78 -8.82 -12.67
CA VAL A 200 -23.90 -9.44 -14.00
C VAL A 200 -25.22 -10.17 -14.12
N LYS A 201 -25.77 -10.25 -15.34
CA LYS A 201 -27.04 -10.90 -15.60
C LYS A 201 -26.93 -11.87 -16.77
N VAL A 202 -27.31 -13.12 -16.53
CA VAL A 202 -27.53 -14.13 -17.56
C VAL A 202 -29.04 -14.16 -17.85
N ASP A 203 -29.47 -13.70 -19.01
CA ASP A 203 -30.91 -13.60 -19.36
C ASP A 203 -31.26 -14.26 -20.69
N GLN A 204 -30.30 -14.82 -21.41
CA GLN A 204 -30.50 -15.53 -22.67
C GLN A 204 -29.66 -16.80 -22.73
N ASN A 205 -30.22 -17.84 -23.31
CA ASN A 205 -29.51 -19.10 -23.51
C ASN A 205 -28.31 -18.94 -24.45
N GLY A 206 -27.13 -19.38 -23.98
CA GLY A 206 -25.86 -19.25 -24.70
C GLY A 206 -25.26 -17.85 -24.70
N ALA A 207 -25.78 -16.91 -23.88
CA ALA A 207 -25.20 -15.59 -23.77
C ALA A 207 -23.82 -15.64 -23.10
N VAL A 208 -22.89 -14.79 -23.57
CA VAL A 208 -21.60 -14.51 -22.91
C VAL A 208 -21.69 -13.09 -22.34
N VAL A 209 -21.58 -13.00 -21.02
CA VAL A 209 -21.55 -11.71 -20.29
C VAL A 209 -20.10 -11.35 -20.04
N GLU A 210 -19.63 -10.24 -20.63
CA GLU A 210 -18.25 -9.80 -20.51
C GLU A 210 -18.07 -8.78 -19.39
N ILE A 211 -16.97 -8.93 -18.59
CA ILE A 211 -16.58 -7.99 -17.55
C ILE A 211 -15.08 -7.72 -17.57
N GLU A 212 -14.67 -6.60 -17.01
CA GLU A 212 -13.25 -6.27 -16.80
C GLU A 212 -13.04 -5.85 -15.34
N ILE A 213 -12.00 -6.43 -14.72
CA ILE A 213 -11.61 -6.11 -13.33
C ILE A 213 -10.15 -5.64 -13.35
N THR A 214 -9.88 -4.47 -12.76
CA THR A 214 -8.56 -3.85 -12.77
C THR A 214 -7.99 -3.74 -11.36
N ASN A 215 -6.72 -4.14 -11.14
CA ASN A 215 -6.02 -3.89 -9.89
C ASN A 215 -4.97 -2.80 -10.06
N LYS A 216 -4.76 -2.07 -8.96
CA LYS A 216 -3.66 -1.11 -8.84
C LYS A 216 -2.43 -1.82 -8.28
N LEU A 217 -1.26 -1.46 -8.80
CA LEU A 217 0.00 -1.93 -8.26
C LEU A 217 0.20 -1.36 -6.84
N ILE A 218 0.59 -2.19 -5.88
CA ILE A 218 0.99 -1.71 -4.55
C ILE A 218 2.18 -0.78 -4.71
N ARG A 219 2.08 0.41 -4.09
CA ARG A 219 3.14 1.41 -4.05
C ARG A 219 3.35 1.89 -2.62
N GLY A 220 4.58 2.21 -2.29
CA GLY A 220 4.92 2.74 -0.98
C GLY A 220 6.08 3.70 -1.05
N SER A 221 6.63 4.05 0.09
CA SER A 221 7.78 4.94 0.21
C SER A 221 8.82 4.42 1.18
N VAL A 222 10.04 4.91 1.06
CA VAL A 222 11.10 4.70 2.04
C VAL A 222 11.49 6.04 2.65
N GLN A 223 11.72 6.05 3.96
CA GLN A 223 12.14 7.23 4.71
C GLN A 223 13.26 6.85 5.69
N LEU A 224 14.14 7.78 5.95
CA LEU A 224 15.09 7.71 7.04
C LEU A 224 15.27 9.08 7.67
N THR A 225 15.76 9.10 8.93
CA THR A 225 16.22 10.30 9.61
C THR A 225 17.71 10.17 9.85
N LYS A 226 18.49 11.08 9.27
CA LYS A 226 19.95 11.12 9.37
C LYS A 226 20.37 11.84 10.64
N VAL A 227 21.15 11.19 11.48
CA VAL A 227 21.53 11.73 12.79
C VAL A 227 23.01 11.55 13.09
N ASP A 228 23.50 12.40 13.98
CA ASP A 228 24.85 12.33 14.54
C ASP A 228 24.90 11.22 15.62
N LYS A 229 25.90 10.35 15.54
CA LYS A 229 26.08 9.25 16.50
C LYS A 229 26.26 9.70 17.94
N ASP A 230 26.98 10.80 18.15
CA ASP A 230 27.30 11.32 19.49
C ASP A 230 26.23 12.30 19.99
N TYR A 231 25.43 12.87 19.07
CA TYR A 231 24.34 13.80 19.35
C TYR A 231 23.07 13.38 18.60
N PRO A 232 22.33 12.34 19.06
CA PRO A 232 21.21 11.76 18.32
C PRO A 232 20.05 12.73 18.04
N ASP A 233 19.94 13.81 18.80
CA ASP A 233 18.94 14.86 18.58
C ASP A 233 19.36 15.84 17.47
N HIS A 234 20.61 15.74 16.97
CA HIS A 234 21.08 16.55 15.86
C HIS A 234 20.85 15.80 14.53
N HIS A 235 19.94 16.30 13.77
CA HIS A 235 19.71 15.84 12.41
C HIS A 235 20.82 16.37 11.47
N LEU A 236 21.17 15.59 10.47
CA LEU A 236 22.28 15.89 9.58
C LEU A 236 21.80 16.07 8.14
N SER A 237 21.95 17.28 7.62
CA SER A 237 21.61 17.63 6.24
C SER A 237 22.78 17.38 5.29
N GLY A 238 22.48 17.26 3.98
CA GLY A 238 23.46 17.20 2.90
C GLY A 238 24.05 15.82 2.65
N ALA A 239 23.44 14.74 3.16
CA ALA A 239 23.74 13.38 2.72
C ALA A 239 23.06 13.07 1.38
N VAL A 240 23.60 12.10 0.65
CA VAL A 240 22.96 11.56 -0.56
C VAL A 240 22.69 10.09 -0.37
N PHE A 241 21.44 9.69 -0.59
CA PHE A 241 20.99 8.32 -0.50
C PHE A 241 20.42 7.86 -1.83
N GLU A 242 20.85 6.69 -2.29
CA GLU A 242 20.38 6.07 -3.51
C GLU A 242 19.67 4.76 -3.23
N VAL A 243 18.54 4.55 -3.92
CA VAL A 243 17.71 3.35 -3.81
C VAL A 243 17.84 2.52 -5.07
N TYR A 244 18.05 1.21 -4.91
CA TYR A 244 18.28 0.27 -5.99
C TYR A 244 17.27 -0.88 -5.92
N ARG A 245 16.95 -1.43 -7.11
CA ARG A 245 16.18 -2.68 -7.26
C ARG A 245 16.92 -3.62 -8.21
N GLY A 246 17.25 -4.82 -7.75
CA GLY A 246 18.03 -5.76 -8.57
C GLY A 246 19.37 -5.20 -9.08
N GLY A 247 20.01 -4.33 -8.29
CA GLY A 247 21.28 -3.67 -8.64
C GLY A 247 21.16 -2.48 -9.59
N LYS A 248 19.96 -2.13 -10.04
CA LYS A 248 19.71 -0.93 -10.87
C LYS A 248 19.24 0.22 -9.99
N LEU A 249 19.77 1.43 -10.23
CA LEU A 249 19.31 2.65 -9.58
C LEU A 249 17.84 2.91 -9.94
N VAL A 250 17.01 3.07 -8.90
CA VAL A 250 15.59 3.43 -9.02
C VAL A 250 15.39 4.92 -8.82
N GLY A 251 16.09 5.51 -7.85
CA GLY A 251 16.02 6.93 -7.56
C GLY A 251 16.93 7.33 -6.42
N GLN A 252 17.05 8.63 -6.24
CA GLN A 252 17.74 9.27 -5.13
C GLN A 252 16.69 9.79 -4.16
N MET A 253 16.93 9.65 -2.85
CA MET A 253 16.03 10.19 -1.83
C MET A 253 16.11 11.72 -1.80
N GLU A 254 14.96 12.35 -1.61
CA GLU A 254 14.83 13.79 -1.42
C GLU A 254 14.95 14.14 0.07
N GLU A 255 15.70 15.17 0.40
CA GLU A 255 15.73 15.75 1.73
C GLU A 255 14.51 16.68 1.90
N LEU A 256 13.54 16.26 2.73
CA LEU A 256 12.29 17.00 2.97
C LEU A 256 12.46 18.12 4.02
N SER A 257 13.29 17.87 5.01
CA SER A 257 13.65 18.78 6.10
C SER A 257 14.97 18.33 6.69
N ASP A 258 15.55 19.13 7.60
CA ASP A 258 16.84 18.81 8.23
C ASP A 258 16.99 17.33 8.58
N GLY A 259 17.80 16.61 7.80
CA GLY A 259 18.14 15.22 7.99
C GLY A 259 17.02 14.19 7.77
N VAL A 260 15.85 14.59 7.27
CA VAL A 260 14.78 13.67 6.89
C VAL A 260 14.78 13.44 5.39
N TYR A 261 15.06 12.22 4.96
CA TYR A 261 15.14 11.82 3.56
C TYR A 261 14.02 10.86 3.22
N LYS A 262 13.43 11.01 2.04
CA LYS A 262 12.33 10.20 1.54
C LYS A 262 12.43 9.95 0.05
N LEU A 263 11.94 8.77 -0.38
CA LEU A 263 11.64 8.46 -1.77
C LEU A 263 10.26 7.84 -1.83
N ASP A 264 9.38 8.45 -2.60
CA ASP A 264 7.99 8.04 -2.78
C ASP A 264 7.81 7.19 -4.04
N ASP A 265 6.61 6.65 -4.18
CA ASP A 265 6.11 5.97 -5.37
C ASP A 265 6.92 4.72 -5.79
N LEU A 266 7.45 4.00 -4.81
CA LEU A 266 8.16 2.75 -5.04
C LEU A 266 7.17 1.60 -5.23
N PRO A 267 7.19 0.90 -6.40
CA PRO A 267 6.36 -0.28 -6.63
C PRO A 267 6.64 -1.42 -5.64
N TYR A 268 5.69 -2.32 -5.48
CA TYR A 268 5.88 -3.58 -4.74
C TYR A 268 7.21 -4.27 -5.11
N GLY A 269 7.96 -4.71 -4.12
CA GLY A 269 9.20 -5.45 -4.31
C GLY A 269 10.26 -5.20 -3.24
N ASP A 270 11.42 -5.80 -3.47
CA ASP A 270 12.58 -5.72 -2.62
C ASP A 270 13.59 -4.72 -3.17
N TYR A 271 14.15 -3.93 -2.26
CA TYR A 271 15.05 -2.82 -2.56
C TYR A 271 16.28 -2.84 -1.67
N THR A 272 17.29 -2.11 -2.10
CA THR A 272 18.45 -1.79 -1.28
C THR A 272 18.68 -0.28 -1.26
N LEU A 273 19.10 0.24 -0.12
CA LEU A 273 19.45 1.62 0.14
C LEU A 273 20.95 1.73 0.41
N LYS A 274 21.60 2.76 -0.11
CA LYS A 274 23.00 3.05 0.13
C LYS A 274 23.21 4.56 0.31
N GLU A 275 24.03 4.95 1.30
CA GLU A 275 24.58 6.30 1.36
C GLU A 275 25.70 6.42 0.34
N THR A 276 25.67 7.41 -0.53
CA THR A 276 26.69 7.66 -1.56
C THR A 276 27.51 8.89 -1.27
N GLU A 277 26.96 9.84 -0.50
CA GLU A 277 27.69 10.99 0.05
C GLU A 277 27.28 11.20 1.50
N ALA A 278 28.27 11.30 2.41
CA ALA A 278 28.02 11.61 3.80
C ALA A 278 27.84 13.13 4.02
N PRO A 279 27.13 13.53 5.10
CA PRO A 279 27.14 14.92 5.54
C PRO A 279 28.57 15.42 5.77
N LYS A 280 28.79 16.72 5.51
CA LYS A 280 30.11 17.33 5.71
C LYS A 280 30.61 17.13 7.15
N GLY A 281 31.80 16.54 7.30
CA GLY A 281 32.43 16.27 8.59
C GLY A 281 32.08 14.92 9.20
N PHE A 282 31.46 14.06 8.44
CA PHE A 282 31.14 12.69 8.86
C PHE A 282 31.78 11.67 7.92
N PHE A 283 31.99 10.46 8.46
CA PHE A 283 32.41 9.33 7.65
C PHE A 283 31.19 8.75 6.90
N LEU A 284 31.44 8.34 5.66
CA LEU A 284 30.46 7.64 4.83
C LEU A 284 30.13 6.28 5.44
N ASP A 285 28.87 5.91 5.48
CA ASP A 285 28.44 4.53 5.74
C ASP A 285 28.38 3.77 4.40
N GLU A 286 29.41 2.95 4.14
CA GLU A 286 29.55 2.19 2.89
C GLU A 286 28.62 0.97 2.81
N LYS A 287 27.85 0.67 3.86
CA LYS A 287 26.96 -0.49 3.91
C LYS A 287 25.74 -0.29 3.04
N THR A 288 25.16 -1.43 2.68
CA THR A 288 23.89 -1.48 1.94
C THR A 288 22.80 -2.04 2.84
N TYR A 289 21.64 -1.41 2.84
CA TYR A 289 20.50 -1.74 3.69
C TYR A 289 19.33 -2.21 2.83
N SER A 290 18.76 -3.37 3.16
CA SER A 290 17.63 -3.95 2.45
C SER A 290 16.31 -3.52 3.10
N PHE A 291 15.31 -3.26 2.26
CA PHE A 291 13.93 -3.03 2.68
C PHE A 291 12.97 -3.54 1.61
N SER A 292 11.68 -3.65 1.94
CA SER A 292 10.66 -4.15 1.02
C SER A 292 9.42 -3.27 1.07
N ILE A 293 8.82 -3.02 -0.10
CA ILE A 293 7.49 -2.43 -0.24
C ILE A 293 6.50 -3.57 -0.44
N LYS A 294 5.59 -3.77 0.52
CA LYS A 294 4.62 -4.88 0.51
C LYS A 294 3.19 -4.45 0.81
N GLU A 295 2.98 -3.24 1.30
CA GLU A 295 1.69 -2.69 1.67
C GLU A 295 1.49 -1.35 0.98
N ASP A 296 0.29 -1.15 0.40
CA ASP A 296 -0.05 0.07 -0.33
C ASP A 296 -0.07 1.30 0.58
N GLY A 297 0.51 2.40 0.09
CA GLY A 297 0.60 3.68 0.81
C GLY A 297 1.54 3.68 2.02
N LYS A 298 2.21 2.58 2.35
CA LYS A 298 3.06 2.49 3.54
C LYS A 298 4.42 3.11 3.32
N THR A 299 4.87 3.87 4.33
CA THR A 299 6.26 4.34 4.42
C THR A 299 7.09 3.36 5.25
N VAL A 300 8.14 2.82 4.65
CA VAL A 300 9.13 1.97 5.32
C VAL A 300 10.22 2.87 5.89
N VAL A 301 10.50 2.77 7.20
CA VAL A 301 11.59 3.50 7.84
C VAL A 301 12.82 2.61 7.88
N VAL A 302 13.96 3.13 7.37
CA VAL A 302 15.24 2.44 7.37
C VAL A 302 16.17 3.09 8.38
N GLU A 303 16.78 2.27 9.24
CA GLU A 303 17.74 2.66 10.26
C GLU A 303 18.99 1.78 10.14
N ASN A 304 20.17 2.35 10.40
CA ASN A 304 21.40 1.54 10.51
C ASN A 304 21.77 1.15 11.95
N GLU A 305 21.16 1.84 12.94
CA GLU A 305 21.12 1.45 14.36
C GLU A 305 19.66 1.50 14.84
N ALA A 306 19.16 0.38 15.32
CA ALA A 306 17.76 0.23 15.72
C ALA A 306 17.34 1.27 16.78
N GLY A 307 16.26 2.01 16.47
CA GLY A 307 15.69 3.03 17.36
C GLY A 307 16.50 4.31 17.47
N LYS A 308 17.53 4.51 16.60
CA LYS A 308 18.37 5.70 16.60
C LYS A 308 18.38 6.46 15.27
N GLY A 309 17.72 5.92 14.24
CA GLY A 309 17.75 6.47 12.91
C GLY A 309 18.97 6.01 12.09
N PHE A 310 19.36 6.80 11.10
CA PHE A 310 20.52 6.50 10.25
C PHE A 310 21.73 7.31 10.71
N VAL A 311 22.57 6.69 11.53
CA VAL A 311 23.68 7.33 12.25
C VAL A 311 24.95 7.39 11.41
N ASN A 312 25.65 8.55 11.43
CA ASN A 312 27.04 8.66 10.97
C ASN A 312 27.97 9.07 12.11
N GLN A 313 29.19 8.56 12.04
CA GLN A 313 30.28 8.91 12.96
C GLN A 313 30.96 10.20 12.46
N ALA A 314 31.13 11.17 13.37
CA ALA A 314 31.87 12.39 13.05
C ALA A 314 33.35 12.11 12.78
N GLN A 315 33.91 12.84 11.82
CA GLN A 315 35.34 12.86 11.56
C GLN A 315 36.07 13.59 12.69
N THR A 316 37.20 13.05 13.09
CA THR A 316 38.00 13.60 14.20
C THR A 316 39.48 13.73 13.85
N GLY A 317 40.15 14.61 14.58
CA GLY A 317 41.62 14.78 14.55
C GLY A 317 42.15 15.09 15.92
N GLY A 318 43.34 15.69 16.00
CA GLY A 318 43.98 16.00 17.27
C GLY A 318 44.63 17.37 17.28
N ILE A 319 44.93 17.82 18.52
CA ILE A 319 45.78 19.00 18.80
C ILE A 319 46.95 18.56 19.67
N ARG A 320 48.17 18.99 19.30
CA ARG A 320 49.32 18.89 20.16
C ARG A 320 49.79 20.30 20.52
N ILE A 321 49.83 20.61 21.81
CA ILE A 321 50.36 21.85 22.35
C ILE A 321 51.83 21.61 22.75
N GLU A 322 52.74 22.47 22.30
CA GLU A 322 54.13 22.46 22.65
C GLU A 322 54.47 23.78 23.39
N LYS A 323 54.79 23.66 24.67
CA LYS A 323 55.04 24.76 25.59
C LYS A 323 56.56 24.90 25.89
N THR A 324 57.06 26.12 25.77
CA THR A 324 58.42 26.51 26.20
C THR A 324 58.37 27.74 27.11
N SER A 325 59.45 28.02 27.86
CA SER A 325 59.58 29.21 28.69
C SER A 325 61.05 29.69 28.72
N ASP A 326 61.26 30.95 29.08
CA ASP A 326 62.60 31.54 29.19
C ASP A 326 63.54 30.85 30.20
N ASP A 327 62.97 30.27 31.28
CA ASP A 327 63.68 29.59 32.35
C ASP A 327 63.60 28.06 32.27
N GLY A 328 63.05 27.51 31.18
CA GLY A 328 62.97 26.06 30.95
C GLY A 328 61.92 25.32 31.77
N VAL A 329 61.04 25.99 32.50
CA VAL A 329 59.91 25.37 33.18
C VAL A 329 58.84 25.00 32.13
N LEU A 330 58.46 23.71 32.11
CA LEU A 330 57.57 23.16 31.06
C LEU A 330 56.27 22.61 31.60
N LYS A 331 56.28 22.11 32.83
CA LYS A 331 55.15 21.39 33.46
C LYS A 331 54.21 22.33 34.19
N GLY A 332 52.90 21.97 34.20
CA GLY A 332 51.88 22.54 35.08
C GLY A 332 51.20 23.80 34.51
N PHE A 333 51.47 24.15 33.25
CA PHE A 333 50.75 25.22 32.58
C PHE A 333 49.39 24.70 32.09
N THR A 334 48.31 25.43 32.42
CA THR A 334 46.96 25.10 32.01
C THR A 334 46.60 25.81 30.73
N PHE A 335 46.11 25.06 29.74
CA PHE A 335 45.60 25.59 28.50
C PHE A 335 44.13 25.23 28.35
N ARG A 336 43.31 26.23 28.05
CA ARG A 336 41.92 26.05 27.64
C ARG A 336 41.90 25.90 26.14
N VAL A 337 41.21 24.84 25.66
CA VAL A 337 40.87 24.63 24.26
C VAL A 337 39.40 24.78 24.15
N GLU A 338 38.94 25.76 23.38
CA GLU A 338 37.54 26.04 23.14
C GLU A 338 37.27 26.33 21.68
N GLY A 339 36.09 25.95 21.20
CA GLY A 339 35.69 26.18 19.80
C GLY A 339 34.42 25.47 19.47
N THR A 340 34.14 25.39 18.18
CA THR A 340 33.00 24.67 17.66
C THR A 340 33.43 23.72 16.55
N ASP A 341 32.82 22.53 16.52
CA ASP A 341 32.96 21.68 15.36
C ASP A 341 32.23 22.27 14.14
N ILE A 342 32.38 21.64 12.99
CA ILE A 342 31.78 22.16 11.75
C ILE A 342 30.25 22.08 11.75
N THR A 343 29.65 21.33 12.69
CA THR A 343 28.18 21.22 12.87
C THR A 343 27.67 22.22 13.92
N GLY A 344 28.57 22.98 14.56
CA GLY A 344 28.23 24.01 15.55
C GLY A 344 28.20 23.52 17.00
N ASN A 345 28.60 22.26 17.27
CA ASN A 345 28.70 21.77 18.64
C ASN A 345 29.87 22.41 19.35
N ALA A 346 29.61 23.01 20.51
CA ALA A 346 30.63 23.68 21.30
C ALA A 346 31.50 22.69 22.09
N PHE A 347 32.79 22.98 22.14
CA PHE A 347 33.77 22.28 22.96
C PHE A 347 34.50 23.29 23.83
N SER A 348 34.69 23.00 25.12
CA SER A 348 35.53 23.79 26.02
C SER A 348 36.09 22.88 27.12
N LYS A 349 37.41 22.77 27.20
CA LYS A 349 38.09 21.95 28.21
C LYS A 349 39.47 22.45 28.51
N ASP A 350 39.89 22.35 29.79
CA ASP A 350 41.20 22.68 30.27
C ASP A 350 42.13 21.44 30.32
N PHE A 351 43.36 21.64 29.87
CA PHE A 351 44.43 20.64 29.85
C PHE A 351 45.69 21.18 30.47
N VAL A 352 46.52 20.30 31.06
CA VAL A 352 47.77 20.70 31.77
C VAL A 352 48.97 20.07 31.10
N THR A 353 50.07 20.86 30.94
CA THR A 353 51.30 20.38 30.32
C THR A 353 52.01 19.35 31.17
N ASP A 354 52.57 18.33 30.52
CA ASP A 354 53.41 17.29 31.13
C ASP A 354 54.85 17.78 31.39
N GLU A 355 55.74 16.86 31.81
CA GLU A 355 57.18 17.12 32.10
C GLU A 355 57.91 17.63 30.87
N LYS A 356 57.44 17.36 29.68
CA LYS A 356 58.03 17.79 28.40
C LYS A 356 57.43 19.08 27.85
N GLY A 357 56.47 19.66 28.56
CA GLY A 357 55.72 20.82 28.09
C GLY A 357 54.69 20.46 27.05
N GLN A 358 54.22 19.22 26.98
CA GLN A 358 53.33 18.78 25.93
C GLN A 358 51.93 18.50 26.46
N ILE A 359 50.93 18.74 25.61
CA ILE A 359 49.54 18.27 25.75
C ILE A 359 49.18 17.57 24.45
N HIS A 360 48.64 16.36 24.54
CA HIS A 360 48.11 15.61 23.42
C HIS A 360 46.61 15.47 23.60
N ILE A 361 45.82 15.94 22.60
CA ILE A 361 44.37 15.89 22.59
C ILE A 361 43.99 15.16 21.30
N GLU A 362 43.29 14.03 21.44
CA GLU A 362 42.84 13.22 20.33
C GLU A 362 41.30 13.15 20.35
N GLY A 363 40.71 12.76 19.22
CA GLY A 363 39.27 12.58 19.11
C GLY A 363 38.45 13.89 19.05
N LEU A 364 39.10 15.01 18.80
CA LEU A 364 38.40 16.28 18.57
C LEU A 364 37.72 16.24 17.22
N ARG A 365 36.45 16.61 17.17
CA ARG A 365 35.74 16.77 15.90
C ARG A 365 36.41 17.84 15.06
N ILE A 366 36.33 17.69 13.73
CA ILE A 366 36.89 18.69 12.81
C ILE A 366 36.19 20.04 13.00
N GLY A 367 36.98 21.13 13.02
CA GLY A 367 36.47 22.48 13.30
C GLY A 367 37.57 23.43 13.71
N ASP A 368 37.19 24.63 14.15
CA ASP A 368 38.12 25.68 14.55
C ASP A 368 38.12 25.80 16.07
N TYR A 369 39.34 25.79 16.65
CA TYR A 369 39.55 25.83 18.08
C TYR A 369 40.54 26.94 18.45
N VAL A 370 40.23 27.68 19.48
CA VAL A 370 41.08 28.67 20.11
C VAL A 370 41.75 28.05 21.34
N ILE A 371 43.06 28.17 21.40
CA ILE A 371 43.89 27.69 22.52
C ILE A 371 44.38 28.89 23.28
N SER A 372 44.06 28.99 24.57
CA SER A 372 44.48 30.06 25.48
C SER A 372 45.15 29.52 26.70
N GLU A 373 46.23 30.14 27.16
CA GLU A 373 46.83 29.81 28.43
C GLU A 373 46.03 30.44 29.57
N VAL A 374 45.60 29.60 30.52
CA VAL A 374 44.80 30.02 31.71
C VAL A 374 45.75 30.47 32.83
N SER A 375 45.49 31.65 33.41
CA SER A 375 46.27 32.15 34.54
C SER A 375 46.16 31.23 35.74
N ASN A 376 47.30 30.79 36.24
CA ASN A 376 47.42 29.94 37.45
C ASN A 376 48.77 30.18 38.14
N LYS A 377 49.04 29.47 39.25
CA LYS A 377 50.29 29.60 40.01
C LYS A 377 51.56 29.27 39.22
N ALA A 378 51.48 28.39 38.21
CA ALA A 378 52.63 27.99 37.40
C ALA A 378 53.08 29.12 36.45
N ASN A 379 52.17 30.02 36.05
CA ASN A 379 52.48 31.10 35.10
C ASN A 379 52.42 32.52 35.66
N GLU A 380 52.29 32.67 36.99
CA GLU A 380 52.22 33.99 37.67
C GLU A 380 53.38 34.92 37.31
N LYS A 381 54.61 34.37 37.15
CA LYS A 381 55.82 35.08 36.84
C LYS A 381 56.07 35.39 35.36
N TYR A 382 55.16 34.91 34.49
CA TYR A 382 55.26 35.08 33.03
C TYR A 382 54.25 36.04 32.48
N GLU A 383 54.58 36.61 31.35
CA GLU A 383 53.57 37.21 30.44
C GLU A 383 52.82 36.10 29.73
N LEU A 384 51.47 36.17 29.74
CA LEU A 384 50.67 35.17 29.04
C LEU A 384 50.85 35.39 27.53
N PRO A 385 51.08 34.28 26.77
CA PRO A 385 51.22 34.39 25.33
C PRO A 385 49.84 34.67 24.70
N ALA A 386 49.85 35.16 23.46
CA ALA A 386 48.64 35.36 22.66
C ALA A 386 47.96 34.02 22.38
N ASN A 387 46.63 34.04 22.28
CA ASN A 387 45.81 32.88 21.90
C ASN A 387 46.21 32.42 20.47
N VAL A 388 46.14 31.11 20.24
CA VAL A 388 46.39 30.48 18.94
C VAL A 388 45.09 29.82 18.46
N THR A 389 44.69 30.18 17.27
CA THR A 389 43.57 29.50 16.60
C THR A 389 44.14 28.41 15.69
N VAL A 390 43.56 27.22 15.76
CA VAL A 390 43.92 26.06 14.94
C VAL A 390 42.68 25.43 14.34
N THR A 391 42.81 24.92 13.10
CA THR A 391 41.77 24.12 12.44
C THR A 391 42.14 22.64 12.56
N VAL A 392 41.28 21.86 13.17
CA VAL A 392 41.38 20.38 13.27
C VAL A 392 40.84 19.78 11.97
N HIS A 393 41.63 18.93 11.34
CA HIS A 393 41.28 18.17 10.15
C HIS A 393 41.22 16.65 10.46
N GLU A 394 40.46 15.90 9.69
CA GLU A 394 40.32 14.47 9.79
C GLU A 394 41.69 13.77 9.79
N GLY A 395 41.91 12.88 10.77
CA GLY A 395 43.08 12.02 10.91
C GLY A 395 44.40 12.76 11.13
N LYS A 396 44.39 14.11 11.31
CA LYS A 396 45.61 14.92 11.46
C LYS A 396 45.70 15.51 12.84
N THR A 397 46.94 15.60 13.38
CA THR A 397 47.23 16.33 14.60
C THR A 397 47.89 17.68 14.24
N VAL A 398 47.23 18.78 14.58
CA VAL A 398 47.74 20.13 14.41
C VAL A 398 48.60 20.52 15.63
N VAL A 399 49.68 21.23 15.40
CA VAL A 399 50.62 21.64 16.48
C VAL A 399 50.45 23.12 16.77
N ALA A 400 50.16 23.43 18.04
CA ALA A 400 50.17 24.81 18.58
C ALA A 400 51.39 25.03 19.49
N LYS A 401 52.14 26.07 19.23
CA LYS A 401 53.36 26.39 19.98
C LYS A 401 53.16 27.62 20.84
N PHE A 402 53.55 27.51 22.10
CA PHE A 402 53.47 28.61 23.06
C PHE A 402 54.82 28.82 23.74
N HIS A 403 55.17 30.09 23.94
CA HIS A 403 56.40 30.48 24.67
C HIS A 403 56.06 31.54 25.71
N ASN A 404 56.41 31.25 26.99
CA ASN A 404 56.18 32.18 28.09
C ASN A 404 57.47 32.96 28.37
N LYS A 405 57.39 34.29 28.30
CA LYS A 405 58.42 35.22 28.65
C LYS A 405 58.32 35.60 30.13
N LEU A 406 59.42 35.66 30.81
CA LEU A 406 59.47 36.16 32.18
C LEU A 406 59.04 37.63 32.24
N LYS A 407 58.17 37.96 33.19
CA LYS A 407 57.87 39.35 33.46
C LYS A 407 59.14 40.11 33.88
N PRO A 408 59.37 41.34 33.41
CA PRO A 408 60.46 42.17 33.91
C PRO A 408 60.37 42.31 35.44
N VAL A 409 61.45 42.12 36.12
CA VAL A 409 61.53 42.39 37.62
C VAL A 409 61.41 43.91 37.75
N THR A 410 60.23 44.35 38.18
CA THR A 410 59.92 45.80 38.37
C THR A 410 60.50 46.36 39.72
N ASP A 411 60.95 45.49 40.67
CA ASP A 411 61.55 45.87 41.92
C ASP A 411 63.06 45.48 41.94
N ILE A 412 63.87 46.30 41.33
CA ILE A 412 65.32 46.34 41.74
C ILE A 412 65.34 47.08 43.07
N PRO A 413 65.79 46.44 44.21
CA PRO A 413 65.94 47.17 45.43
C PRO A 413 66.86 48.33 45.15
N LYS A 414 66.40 49.56 45.31
CA LYS A 414 67.27 50.73 45.32
C LYS A 414 68.17 50.64 46.52
N THR A 415 69.38 50.20 46.30
CA THR A 415 70.45 50.43 47.30
C THR A 415 70.87 51.92 47.29
N GLY A 416 70.25 52.67 48.19
CA GLY A 416 70.62 54.02 48.46
C GLY A 416 69.89 55.11 47.68
N ASP A 417 68.88 55.63 48.23
CA ASP A 417 68.52 57.01 48.54
C ASP A 417 67.06 57.17 48.86
N THR A 418 66.73 57.75 49.99
CA THR A 418 65.37 58.09 50.42
C THR A 418 65.00 59.43 49.92
N THR A 419 64.29 59.52 48.81
CA THR A 419 63.46 60.65 48.43
C THR A 419 62.10 60.20 47.90
N ASN A 420 61.07 60.62 48.62
CA ASN A 420 59.68 60.44 48.29
C ASN A 420 59.35 61.04 46.91
N MET A 421 58.92 60.21 45.98
CA MET A 421 58.12 60.67 44.90
C MET A 421 56.75 59.98 44.83
N PRO A 422 55.73 60.68 44.52
CA PRO A 422 54.33 60.33 44.83
C PRO A 422 53.74 59.25 43.95
N LEU A 423 52.91 58.49 44.58
CA LEU A 423 52.07 57.37 44.14
C LEU A 423 51.09 57.70 43.03
N TRP A 424 51.54 57.92 41.77
CA TRP A 424 50.61 58.21 40.65
C TRP A 424 50.92 57.43 39.36
N ALA A 425 51.80 56.44 39.39
CA ALA A 425 52.14 55.66 38.20
C ALA A 425 51.58 54.22 38.16
N ALA A 426 50.69 53.86 39.06
CA ALA A 426 50.20 52.46 39.17
C ALA A 426 48.78 52.21 38.63
N LEU A 427 48.19 53.11 37.82
CA LEU A 427 46.82 53.03 37.33
C LEU A 427 46.65 53.19 35.82
N ALA A 428 47.60 52.78 35.00
CA ALA A 428 47.55 52.86 33.55
C ALA A 428 47.63 51.49 32.82
N GLY A 429 47.36 50.38 33.49
CA GLY A 429 47.52 49.03 32.90
C GLY A 429 46.29 48.16 32.76
N ILE A 430 45.07 48.62 33.07
CA ILE A 430 43.87 47.77 33.07
C ILE A 430 42.74 48.34 32.18
N SER A 431 43.01 48.64 30.92
CA SER A 431 41.94 49.05 30.00
C SER A 431 42.07 48.58 28.56
N ALA A 432 42.76 47.49 28.28
CA ALA A 432 42.89 46.98 26.93
C ALA A 432 42.32 45.58 26.65
N ILE A 433 41.64 44.93 27.61
CA ILE A 433 41.12 43.57 27.41
C ILE A 433 39.58 43.50 27.23
N GLY A 434 38.89 44.65 27.26
CA GLY A 434 37.41 44.68 27.16
C GLY A 434 36.80 44.87 25.76
N ALA A 435 37.59 45.14 24.72
CA ALA A 435 37.02 45.63 23.43
C ALA A 435 36.93 44.57 22.30
N GLY A 436 37.53 43.39 22.45
CA GLY A 436 37.55 42.38 21.39
C GLY A 436 36.30 41.50 21.31
N ALA A 437 35.61 41.27 22.43
CA ALA A 437 34.49 40.33 22.48
C ALA A 437 33.11 40.91 22.07
N ALA A 438 32.94 42.25 22.10
CA ALA A 438 31.68 42.91 21.77
C ALA A 438 31.43 43.15 20.26
N ALA A 439 32.48 43.11 19.43
CA ALA A 439 32.35 43.39 18.01
C ALA A 439 31.84 42.17 17.19
N PHE A 440 31.95 40.96 17.69
CA PHE A 440 31.55 39.75 16.95
C PHE A 440 30.06 39.47 17.02
N PHE A 441 29.34 39.96 18.04
CA PHE A 441 27.90 39.70 18.22
C PHE A 441 27.00 40.75 17.54
N THR A 442 27.48 41.89 17.13
CA THR A 442 26.67 42.95 16.52
C THR A 442 26.54 42.86 15.00
N PHE A 443 27.39 42.08 14.29
CA PHE A 443 27.35 41.96 12.84
C PHE A 443 26.31 40.92 12.32
N ARG A 444 25.79 40.05 13.19
CA ARG A 444 24.82 38.99 12.77
C ARG A 444 23.35 39.40 12.85
N LYS A 445 23.03 40.54 13.48
CA LYS A 445 21.64 41.01 13.64
C LYS A 445 21.13 42.00 12.60
N LYS A 446 21.92 42.33 11.60
CA LYS A 446 21.58 43.37 10.56
C LYS A 446 21.32 42.81 9.15
N LYS A 447 21.17 41.47 8.98
CA LYS A 447 20.94 40.88 7.65
C LYS A 447 19.56 40.22 7.47
N GLU A 448 18.65 40.30 8.47
CA GLU A 448 17.30 39.71 8.38
C GLU A 448 16.12 40.71 8.41
N VAL A 449 16.37 41.99 8.12
CA VAL A 449 15.27 42.93 7.88
C VAL A 449 15.45 43.56 6.50
N GLY A 450 14.83 42.91 5.51
CA GLY A 450 14.81 43.47 4.16
C GLY A 450 14.48 42.50 3.05
N LYS A 451 13.35 41.84 3.12
CA LYS A 451 12.68 41.25 1.94
C LYS A 451 11.22 40.88 2.27
N HIS A 452 10.38 41.86 2.46
CA HIS A 452 8.97 41.79 2.14
C HIS A 452 8.58 43.18 1.66
N GLU A 453 8.45 43.28 0.34
CA GLU A 453 7.56 44.16 -0.42
C GLU A 453 8.06 44.21 -1.87
N ARG A 454 7.49 43.37 -2.70
CA ARG A 454 6.85 43.65 -4.00
C ARG A 454 6.38 42.37 -4.63
#